data_6ee7502922be0ade5c7e34dd40da3035
#
_entry.id   6ee7502922be0ade5c7e34dd40da3035
#
_cell.length_a   1.000
_cell.length_b   1.000
_cell.length_c   1.000
_cell.angle_alpha   90.00
_cell.angle_beta   90.00
_cell.angle_gamma   90.00
#
_symmetry.space_group_name_H-M   'P 1'
#
loop_
_entity.id
_entity.type
_entity.pdbx_description
1 polymer ?
#
loop_
_entity_poly.entity_id
_entity_poly.type
_entity_poly.pdbx_seq_one_letter_code
_entity_poly.pdbx_strand_id
1 'polypeptide(L)'
;MTTVAKDQVQERVISALVEFGEEPENVKPDSRFEDLDIDSLDLVELAQVVEDEYGIEVTDADMDRIATVQDVVDFVAESQS
;
A
#
# COMPACT_ATOMS: atom_id res chain seq x y z
N MET A 1 19.65 -4.85 13.29
CA MET A 1 18.73 -3.98 12.58
C MET A 1 17.66 -4.83 11.89
N THR A 2 16.42 -4.46 12.08
CA THR A 2 15.31 -5.26 11.56
C THR A 2 14.87 -4.73 10.20
N THR A 3 14.94 -5.57 9.19
CA THR A 3 14.43 -5.23 7.86
C THR A 3 12.95 -5.59 7.83
N VAL A 4 12.12 -4.69 7.30
CA VAL A 4 10.69 -4.96 7.17
C VAL A 4 10.50 -6.05 6.11
N ALA A 5 9.82 -7.12 6.48
CA ALA A 5 9.55 -8.22 5.55
C ALA A 5 8.47 -7.79 4.57
N LYS A 6 8.71 -7.97 3.28
CA LYS A 6 7.73 -7.59 2.25
C LYS A 6 6.40 -8.32 2.43
N ASP A 7 6.44 -9.55 2.91
CA ASP A 7 5.23 -10.33 3.17
C ASP A 7 4.34 -9.64 4.20
N GLN A 8 4.95 -9.10 5.26
CA GLN A 8 4.21 -8.41 6.31
C GLN A 8 3.63 -7.11 5.79
N VAL A 9 4.39 -6.37 4.99
CA VAL A 9 3.92 -5.14 4.39
C VAL A 9 2.73 -5.43 3.47
N GLN A 10 2.86 -6.46 2.66
CA GLN A 10 1.79 -6.87 1.75
C GLN A 10 0.50 -7.21 2.52
N GLU A 11 0.62 -7.98 3.59
CA GLU A 11 -0.53 -8.32 4.42
C GLU A 11 -1.17 -7.08 5.02
N ARG A 12 -0.35 -6.13 5.46
CA ARG A 12 -0.87 -4.90 6.06
C ARG A 12 -1.61 -4.04 5.03
N VAL A 13 -1.05 -3.95 3.82
CA VAL A 13 -1.68 -3.20 2.74
C VAL A 13 -3.02 -3.86 2.36
N ILE A 14 -3.02 -5.18 2.22
CA ILE A 14 -4.24 -5.91 1.89
C ILE A 14 -5.29 -5.72 2.97
N SER A 15 -4.89 -5.78 4.25
CA SER A 15 -5.81 -5.55 5.36
C SER A 15 -6.45 -4.16 5.28
N ALA A 16 -5.67 -3.15 4.95
CA ALA A 16 -6.19 -1.80 4.82
C ALA A 16 -7.21 -1.71 3.69
N LEU A 17 -6.92 -2.35 2.57
CA LEU A 17 -7.83 -2.35 1.42
C LEU A 17 -9.13 -3.08 1.75
N VAL A 18 -9.05 -4.15 2.51
CA VAL A 18 -10.25 -4.88 2.96
C VAL A 18 -11.09 -3.98 3.87
N GLU A 19 -10.45 -3.20 4.73
CA GLU A 19 -11.15 -2.24 5.57
C GLU A 19 -11.87 -1.17 4.76
N PHE A 20 -11.35 -0.85 3.57
CA PHE A 20 -11.99 0.11 2.68
C PHE A 20 -13.15 -0.49 1.89
N GLY A 21 -13.38 -1.80 2.03
CA GLY A 21 -14.51 -2.46 1.38
C GLY A 21 -14.13 -3.46 0.29
N GLU A 22 -12.84 -3.65 0.04
CA GLU A 22 -12.40 -4.63 -0.96
C GLU A 22 -12.45 -6.05 -0.39
N GLU A 23 -12.70 -7.02 -1.27
CA GLU A 23 -12.70 -8.41 -0.86
C GLU A 23 -11.27 -8.96 -0.89
N PRO A 24 -10.84 -9.70 0.16
CA PRO A 24 -9.46 -10.20 0.21
C PRO A 24 -9.06 -11.04 -1.00
N GLU A 25 -9.98 -11.82 -1.52
CA GLU A 25 -9.70 -12.71 -2.64
C GLU A 25 -9.49 -11.95 -3.96
N ASN A 26 -9.92 -10.69 -4.01
CA ASN A 26 -9.74 -9.85 -5.20
C ASN A 26 -8.47 -9.01 -5.12
N VAL A 27 -7.83 -8.96 -3.96
CA VAL A 27 -6.64 -8.13 -3.76
C VAL A 27 -5.40 -9.00 -3.85
N LYS A 28 -4.63 -8.80 -4.91
CA LYS A 28 -3.41 -9.57 -5.18
C LYS A 28 -2.23 -8.61 -5.30
N PRO A 29 -1.00 -9.09 -5.18
CA PRO A 29 0.16 -8.21 -5.29
C PRO A 29 0.22 -7.45 -6.61
N ASP A 30 -0.23 -8.05 -7.70
CA ASP A 30 -0.21 -7.41 -9.01
C ASP A 30 -1.51 -6.67 -9.34
N SER A 31 -2.45 -6.61 -8.39
CA SER A 31 -3.70 -5.88 -8.59
C SER A 31 -3.43 -4.40 -8.73
N ARG A 32 -4.04 -3.78 -9.72
CA ARG A 32 -3.95 -2.34 -9.93
C ARG A 32 -5.07 -1.66 -9.15
N PHE A 33 -4.73 -0.55 -8.51
CA PHE A 33 -5.73 0.17 -7.70
C PHE A 33 -6.92 0.63 -8.54
N GLU A 34 -6.68 1.01 -9.78
CA GLU A 34 -7.76 1.43 -10.67
C GLU A 34 -8.75 0.30 -10.98
N ASP A 35 -8.30 -0.96 -10.88
CA ASP A 35 -9.16 -2.13 -11.11
C ASP A 35 -9.92 -2.54 -9.85
N LEU A 36 -9.57 -1.97 -8.69
CA LEU A 36 -10.14 -2.34 -7.40
C LEU A 36 -11.21 -1.35 -6.91
N ASP A 37 -11.76 -0.52 -7.77
CA ASP A 37 -12.75 0.49 -7.37
C ASP A 37 -12.24 1.42 -6.26
N ILE A 38 -10.94 1.64 -6.21
CA ILE A 38 -10.33 2.50 -5.22
C ILE A 38 -10.13 3.89 -5.84
N ASP A 39 -10.73 4.91 -5.22
CA ASP A 39 -10.59 6.27 -5.72
C ASP A 39 -9.42 6.99 -5.04
N SER A 40 -9.24 8.26 -5.41
CA SER A 40 -8.13 9.06 -4.91
C SER A 40 -8.15 9.22 -3.39
N LEU A 41 -9.35 9.32 -2.81
CA LEU A 41 -9.47 9.46 -1.36
C LEU A 41 -9.00 8.21 -0.64
N ASP A 42 -9.36 7.04 -1.18
CA ASP A 42 -8.93 5.78 -0.60
C ASP A 42 -7.41 5.63 -0.69
N LEU A 43 -6.83 6.06 -1.80
CA LEU A 43 -5.38 6.03 -1.95
C LEU A 43 -4.69 6.95 -0.94
N VAL A 44 -5.26 8.12 -0.69
CA VAL A 44 -4.72 9.04 0.32
C VAL A 44 -4.79 8.41 1.70
N GLU A 45 -5.91 7.75 2.01
CA GLU A 45 -6.05 7.07 3.29
C GLU A 45 -5.06 5.93 3.43
N LEU A 46 -4.84 5.17 2.36
CA LEU A 46 -3.84 4.10 2.37
C LEU A 46 -2.45 4.67 2.61
N ALA A 47 -2.12 5.79 1.96
CA ALA A 47 -0.84 6.45 2.17
C ALA A 47 -0.67 6.85 3.62
N GLN A 48 -1.72 7.38 4.26
CA GLN A 48 -1.66 7.75 5.66
C GLN A 48 -1.44 6.55 6.57
N VAL A 49 -2.09 5.43 6.27
CA VAL A 49 -1.88 4.19 7.03
C VAL A 49 -0.42 3.77 6.94
N VAL A 50 0.15 3.82 5.75
CA VAL A 50 1.55 3.46 5.53
C VAL A 50 2.47 4.40 6.28
N GLU A 51 2.20 5.69 6.23
CA GLU A 51 3.01 6.68 6.94
C GLU A 51 3.00 6.45 8.45
N ASP A 52 1.81 6.21 9.00
CA ASP A 52 1.65 6.01 10.43
C ASP A 52 2.26 4.69 10.88
N GLU A 53 2.07 3.65 10.09
CA GLU A 53 2.50 2.30 10.46
C GLU A 53 4.01 2.14 10.38
N TYR A 54 4.65 2.75 9.40
CA TYR A 54 6.07 2.55 9.11
C TYR A 54 6.92 3.80 9.34
N GLY A 55 6.30 4.91 9.70
CA GLY A 55 7.04 6.15 9.99
C GLY A 55 7.73 6.74 8.77
N ILE A 56 7.15 6.58 7.59
CA ILE A 56 7.70 7.11 6.36
C ILE A 56 6.77 8.16 5.78
N GLU A 57 7.29 8.99 4.88
CA GLU A 57 6.51 10.03 4.23
C GLU A 57 6.21 9.62 2.80
N VAL A 58 4.94 9.74 2.40
CA VAL A 58 4.50 9.45 1.03
C VAL A 58 4.13 10.79 0.39
N THR A 59 4.91 11.21 -0.60
CA THR A 59 4.67 12.48 -1.30
C THR A 59 3.72 12.29 -2.48
N ASP A 60 3.25 13.39 -3.05
CA ASP A 60 2.42 13.34 -4.25
C ASP A 60 3.16 12.67 -5.41
N ALA A 61 4.45 12.94 -5.53
CA ALA A 61 5.27 12.30 -6.56
C ALA A 61 5.33 10.78 -6.35
N ASP A 62 5.42 10.34 -5.10
CA ASP A 62 5.42 8.92 -4.78
C ASP A 62 4.06 8.29 -5.13
N MET A 63 2.97 9.02 -4.85
CA MET A 63 1.62 8.53 -5.17
C MET A 63 1.45 8.31 -6.67
N ASP A 64 2.02 9.19 -7.49
CA ASP A 64 1.93 9.06 -8.94
C ASP A 64 2.65 7.81 -9.46
N ARG A 65 3.62 7.31 -8.71
CA ARG A 65 4.40 6.13 -9.10
C ARG A 65 3.79 4.83 -8.59
N ILE A 66 2.82 4.92 -7.70
CA ILE A 66 2.18 3.75 -7.11
C ILE A 66 0.93 3.41 -7.93
N ALA A 67 0.93 2.27 -8.58
CA ALA A 67 -0.19 1.82 -9.39
C ALA A 67 -0.74 0.47 -8.93
N THR A 68 0.08 -0.34 -8.24
CA THR A 68 -0.31 -1.68 -7.79
C THR A 68 -0.01 -1.86 -6.32
N VAL A 69 -0.57 -2.93 -5.74
CA VAL A 69 -0.26 -3.31 -4.36
C VAL A 69 1.24 -3.55 -4.21
N GLN A 70 1.85 -4.22 -5.19
CA GLN A 70 3.28 -4.50 -5.15
C GLN A 70 4.11 -3.21 -5.12
N ASP A 71 3.67 -2.19 -5.84
CA ASP A 71 4.36 -0.89 -5.84
C ASP A 71 4.42 -0.32 -4.43
N VAL A 72 3.33 -0.40 -3.67
CA VAL A 72 3.31 0.07 -2.29
C VAL A 72 4.27 -0.74 -1.44
N VAL A 73 4.25 -2.05 -1.59
CA VAL A 73 5.11 -2.95 -0.82
C VAL A 73 6.57 -2.62 -1.09
N ASP A 74 6.93 -2.46 -2.35
CA ASP A 74 8.30 -2.12 -2.74
C ASP A 74 8.70 -0.75 -2.21
N PHE A 75 7.80 0.22 -2.27
CA PHE A 75 8.06 1.56 -1.77
C PHE A 75 8.39 1.51 -0.27
N VAL A 76 7.58 0.81 0.51
CA VAL A 76 7.80 0.70 1.94
C VAL A 76 9.12 -0.03 2.23
N ALA A 77 9.38 -1.12 1.53
CA ALA A 77 10.59 -1.91 1.74
C ALA A 77 11.84 -1.07 1.44
N GLU A 78 11.82 -0.29 0.38
CA GLU A 78 12.94 0.58 0.02
C GLU A 78 13.13 1.70 1.04
N SER A 79 12.03 2.23 1.57
CA SER A 79 12.09 3.31 2.55
C SER A 79 12.64 2.84 3.90
N GLN A 80 12.47 1.55 4.21
CA GLN A 80 12.91 0.99 5.49
C GLN A 80 14.29 0.35 5.41
N SER A 81 14.85 0.20 4.25
CA SER A 81 16.17 -0.44 4.08
C SER A 81 17.34 0.53 4.29
#